data_1be85d3ac6baad078ce121580986e14b
#
_entry.id   1be85d3ac6baad078ce121580986e14b
#
_cell.length_a   1.000
_cell.length_b   1.000
_cell.length_c   1.000
_cell.angle_alpha   90.00
_cell.angle_beta   90.00
_cell.angle_gamma   90.00
#
_symmetry.space_group_name_H-M   'P 1'
#
loop_
_entity.id
_entity.type
_entity.pdbx_description
1 polymer ?
#
loop_
_entity_poly.entity_id
_entity_poly.type
_entity_poly.pdbx_seq_one_letter_code
_entity_poly.pdbx_strand_id
1 'polypeptide(L)'
;MKILRLVGVGLIIIIIIGAVTFSLSAKTEKYGQEITQRKLTAVKDILADPKGFEGKLVTIEGRIASECSTGCWFYVKVGSGNLTIYVDTGNSGFAIPQKTGKKILIEGKVIIKKTGPMVQAKGVEIK
;
A
#
# COMPACT_ATOMS: atom_id res chain seq x y z
N MET A 1 -17.06 -45.51 27.04
CA MET A 1 -17.46 -45.41 25.63
C MET A 1 -18.23 -44.16 25.30
N LYS A 2 -19.22 -43.75 26.10
CA LYS A 2 -19.96 -42.51 25.84
C LYS A 2 -19.13 -41.22 25.91
N ILE A 3 -18.12 -41.17 26.74
CA ILE A 3 -17.23 -40.02 26.94
C ILE A 3 -16.32 -39.78 25.71
N LEU A 4 -15.85 -40.80 25.04
CA LEU A 4 -15.01 -40.71 23.85
C LEU A 4 -15.76 -40.14 22.65
N ARG A 5 -17.07 -40.37 22.54
CA ARG A 5 -17.88 -39.77 21.46
C ARG A 5 -18.13 -38.29 21.66
N LEU A 6 -18.26 -37.82 22.89
CA LEU A 6 -18.43 -36.41 23.22
C LEU A 6 -17.16 -35.58 22.93
N VAL A 7 -16.00 -36.16 23.22
CA VAL A 7 -14.70 -35.51 22.96
C VAL A 7 -14.49 -35.34 21.44
N GLY A 8 -14.85 -36.33 20.64
CA GLY A 8 -14.74 -36.24 19.17
C GLY A 8 -15.60 -35.15 18.55
N VAL A 9 -16.83 -34.97 19.04
CA VAL A 9 -17.74 -33.90 18.58
C VAL A 9 -17.21 -32.53 18.97
N GLY A 10 -16.65 -32.37 20.18
CA GLY A 10 -16.07 -31.11 20.64
C GLY A 10 -14.88 -30.66 19.79
N LEU A 11 -14.02 -31.58 19.38
CA LEU A 11 -12.88 -31.30 18.52
C LEU A 11 -13.29 -30.81 17.13
N ILE A 12 -14.32 -31.40 16.54
CA ILE A 12 -14.84 -31.01 15.22
C ILE A 12 -15.39 -29.59 15.26
N ILE A 13 -16.10 -29.19 16.30
CA ILE A 13 -16.66 -27.86 16.48
C ILE A 13 -15.55 -26.80 16.57
N ILE A 14 -14.46 -27.06 17.27
CA ILE A 14 -13.32 -26.14 17.41
C ILE A 14 -12.66 -25.91 16.04
N ILE A 15 -12.50 -26.93 15.22
CA ILE A 15 -11.91 -26.82 13.88
C ILE A 15 -12.79 -25.93 12.96
N ILE A 16 -14.10 -26.06 13.03
CA ILE A 16 -15.04 -25.28 12.23
C ILE A 16 -14.98 -23.77 12.60
N ILE A 17 -14.91 -23.46 13.89
CA ILE A 17 -14.81 -22.08 14.38
C ILE A 17 -13.48 -21.44 13.94
N GLY A 18 -12.38 -22.18 13.99
CA GLY A 18 -11.08 -21.72 13.51
C GLY A 18 -11.06 -21.40 12.01
N ALA A 19 -11.73 -22.19 11.20
CA ALA A 19 -11.84 -21.96 9.74
C ALA A 19 -12.66 -20.71 9.40
N VAL A 20 -13.70 -20.41 10.14
CA VAL A 20 -14.56 -19.23 9.92
C VAL A 20 -13.83 -17.93 10.25
N THR A 21 -13.02 -17.89 11.31
CA THR A 21 -12.26 -16.70 11.68
C THR A 21 -11.17 -16.34 10.67
N PHE A 22 -10.63 -17.30 9.95
CA PHE A 22 -9.61 -17.07 8.93
C PHE A 22 -10.15 -16.37 7.67
N SER A 23 -11.44 -16.48 7.37
CA SER A 23 -12.06 -15.90 6.18
C SER A 23 -12.39 -14.40 6.30
N LEU A 24 -12.15 -13.77 7.45
CA LEU A 24 -12.47 -12.36 7.73
C LEU A 24 -11.30 -11.40 7.55
N SER A 25 -10.16 -11.83 7.00
CA SER A 25 -9.01 -10.96 6.75
C SER A 25 -9.30 -9.97 5.60
N ALA A 26 -8.92 -8.70 5.81
CA ALA A 26 -9.09 -7.64 4.81
C ALA A 26 -8.31 -7.94 3.54
N LYS A 27 -8.93 -7.69 2.39
CA LYS A 27 -8.29 -7.85 1.09
C LYS A 27 -7.47 -6.62 0.73
N THR A 28 -6.25 -6.83 0.22
CA THR A 28 -5.40 -5.79 -0.35
C THR A 28 -5.68 -5.67 -1.84
N GLU A 29 -5.94 -4.45 -2.32
CA GLU A 29 -6.11 -4.17 -3.75
C GLU A 29 -4.75 -3.85 -4.35
N LYS A 30 -4.46 -4.45 -5.51
CA LYS A 30 -3.17 -4.27 -6.22
C LYS A 30 -3.40 -3.65 -7.59
N TYR A 31 -2.58 -2.65 -7.92
CA TYR A 31 -2.63 -1.95 -9.21
C TYR A 31 -1.22 -1.78 -9.77
N GLY A 32 -1.10 -1.79 -11.09
CA GLY A 32 0.20 -1.73 -11.77
C GLY A 32 0.97 -3.04 -11.63
N GLN A 33 2.29 -2.94 -11.57
CA GLN A 33 3.16 -4.09 -11.40
C GLN A 33 3.21 -4.53 -9.94
N GLU A 34 3.57 -5.78 -9.71
CA GLU A 34 3.73 -6.31 -8.37
C GLU A 34 4.89 -5.63 -7.64
N ILE A 35 4.71 -5.33 -6.35
CA ILE A 35 5.76 -4.75 -5.52
C ILE A 35 6.80 -5.81 -5.21
N THR A 36 8.04 -5.58 -5.64
CA THR A 36 9.15 -6.52 -5.48
C THR A 36 10.03 -6.20 -4.27
N GLN A 37 10.05 -4.93 -3.84
CA GLN A 37 10.89 -4.46 -2.74
C GLN A 37 10.00 -3.98 -1.60
N ARG A 38 10.00 -4.70 -0.48
CA ARG A 38 9.15 -4.40 0.67
C ARG A 38 9.80 -3.49 1.72
N LYS A 39 11.11 -3.26 1.63
CA LYS A 39 11.81 -2.36 2.54
C LYS A 39 11.38 -0.93 2.29
N LEU A 40 10.87 -0.27 3.33
CA LEU A 40 10.35 1.10 3.21
C LEU A 40 11.48 2.13 3.21
N THR A 41 11.32 3.13 2.36
CA THR A 41 12.13 4.35 2.36
C THR A 41 11.29 5.46 3.01
N ALA A 42 11.86 6.19 3.95
CA ALA A 42 11.16 7.29 4.59
C ALA A 42 10.99 8.46 3.60
N VAL A 43 9.76 8.92 3.43
CA VAL A 43 9.46 10.05 2.52
C VAL A 43 10.22 11.31 2.95
N LYS A 44 10.38 11.56 4.25
CA LYS A 44 11.14 12.69 4.76
C LYS A 44 12.58 12.70 4.25
N ASP A 45 13.19 11.53 4.08
CA ASP A 45 14.56 11.40 3.57
C ASP A 45 14.63 11.76 2.09
N ILE A 46 13.63 11.37 1.31
CA ILE A 46 13.51 11.72 -0.11
C ILE A 46 13.38 13.24 -0.26
N LEU A 47 12.54 13.85 0.56
CA LEU A 47 12.30 15.31 0.51
C LEU A 47 13.49 16.12 1.00
N ALA A 48 14.28 15.58 1.93
CA ALA A 48 15.47 16.23 2.46
C ALA A 48 16.66 16.20 1.48
N ASP A 49 16.79 15.11 0.72
CA ASP A 49 17.88 14.92 -0.25
C ASP A 49 17.36 14.28 -1.54
N PRO A 50 16.58 15.03 -2.34
CA PRO A 50 15.98 14.48 -3.57
C PRO A 50 17.02 13.94 -4.55
N LYS A 51 18.14 14.64 -4.71
CA LYS A 51 19.20 14.23 -5.65
C LYS A 51 19.82 12.88 -5.29
N GLY A 52 19.93 12.60 -3.98
CA GLY A 52 20.44 11.31 -3.50
C GLY A 52 19.55 10.13 -3.86
N PHE A 53 18.27 10.39 -4.14
CA PHE A 53 17.29 9.37 -4.51
C PHE A 53 16.90 9.39 -5.98
N GLU A 54 17.32 10.40 -6.76
CA GLU A 54 16.94 10.54 -8.17
C GLU A 54 17.25 9.29 -8.97
N GLY A 55 16.24 8.78 -9.66
CA GLY A 55 16.34 7.57 -10.49
C GLY A 55 16.32 6.27 -9.72
N LYS A 56 16.28 6.30 -8.39
CA LYS A 56 16.25 5.08 -7.56
C LYS A 56 14.83 4.56 -7.40
N LEU A 57 14.71 3.23 -7.34
CA LEU A 57 13.47 2.56 -6.99
C LEU A 57 13.30 2.58 -5.48
N VAL A 58 12.18 3.10 -5.01
CA VAL A 58 11.86 3.18 -3.58
C VAL A 58 10.47 2.59 -3.32
N THR A 59 10.25 2.17 -2.08
CA THR A 59 8.91 1.76 -1.61
C THR A 59 8.53 2.65 -0.44
N ILE A 60 7.41 3.35 -0.59
CA ILE A 60 6.91 4.29 0.42
C ILE A 60 5.53 3.86 0.90
N GLU A 61 5.18 4.26 2.11
CA GLU A 61 3.88 3.98 2.71
C GLU A 61 3.28 5.24 3.31
N GLY A 62 1.97 5.38 3.20
CA GLY A 62 1.24 6.50 3.79
C GLY A 62 -0.25 6.37 3.54
N ARG A 63 -0.95 7.50 3.56
CA ARG A 63 -2.38 7.58 3.26
C ARG A 63 -2.61 8.52 2.09
N ILE A 64 -3.57 8.17 1.25
CA ILE A 64 -3.97 9.01 0.13
C ILE A 64 -4.64 10.26 0.69
N ALA A 65 -4.04 11.45 0.47
CA ALA A 65 -4.56 12.72 0.97
C ALA A 65 -5.48 13.40 -0.04
N SER A 66 -5.08 13.42 -1.31
CA SER A 66 -5.89 13.95 -2.41
C SER A 66 -5.51 13.22 -3.69
N GLU A 67 -6.42 13.17 -4.64
CA GLU A 67 -6.19 12.43 -5.87
C GLU A 67 -6.93 13.05 -7.06
N CYS A 68 -6.41 12.78 -8.26
CA CYS A 68 -7.05 13.11 -9.51
C CYS A 68 -8.34 12.28 -9.66
N SER A 69 -9.37 12.89 -10.23
CA SER A 69 -10.65 12.19 -10.47
C SER A 69 -10.52 10.93 -11.34
N THR A 70 -9.50 10.89 -12.21
CA THR A 70 -9.21 9.75 -13.07
C THR A 70 -8.15 8.80 -12.50
N GLY A 71 -7.62 9.07 -11.30
CA GLY A 71 -6.64 8.22 -10.63
C GLY A 71 -5.24 8.24 -11.25
N CYS A 72 -4.91 9.26 -12.02
CA CYS A 72 -3.62 9.37 -12.72
C CYS A 72 -2.52 9.98 -11.85
N TRP A 73 -2.87 10.62 -10.76
CA TRP A 73 -1.93 11.13 -9.75
C TRP A 73 -2.63 11.24 -8.40
N PHE A 74 -1.84 11.26 -7.35
CA PHE A 74 -2.33 11.50 -6.00
C PHE A 74 -1.20 11.98 -5.09
N TYR A 75 -1.57 12.61 -3.97
CA TYR A 75 -0.64 12.95 -2.89
C TYR A 75 -0.74 11.92 -1.78
N VAL A 76 0.42 11.50 -1.28
CA VAL A 76 0.52 10.60 -0.14
C VAL A 76 1.00 11.38 1.07
N LYS A 77 0.21 11.33 2.15
CA LYS A 77 0.54 11.92 3.44
C LYS A 77 1.20 10.89 4.33
N VAL A 78 2.32 11.25 4.96
CA VAL A 78 3.06 10.36 5.86
C VAL A 78 3.12 10.93 7.28
N GLY A 79 3.02 10.06 8.27
CA GLY A 79 3.06 10.44 9.67
C GLY A 79 1.87 11.28 10.13
N SER A 80 2.03 11.95 11.26
CA SER A 80 0.99 12.81 11.86
C SER A 80 1.07 14.28 11.40
N GLY A 81 2.10 14.65 10.63
CA GLY A 81 2.30 16.00 10.11
C GLY A 81 1.67 16.22 8.74
N ASN A 82 2.04 17.33 8.11
CA ASN A 82 1.57 17.70 6.77
C ASN A 82 2.56 17.30 5.66
N LEU A 83 3.41 16.33 5.92
CA LEU A 83 4.39 15.86 4.96
C LEU A 83 3.71 15.04 3.88
N THR A 84 3.77 15.51 2.63
CA THR A 84 3.17 14.84 1.47
C THR A 84 4.20 14.69 0.36
N ILE A 85 3.99 13.68 -0.48
CA ILE A 85 4.75 13.50 -1.71
C ILE A 85 3.80 13.22 -2.87
N TYR A 86 4.10 13.79 -4.02
CA TYR A 86 3.34 13.59 -5.25
C TYR A 86 3.68 12.24 -5.86
N VAL A 87 2.66 11.49 -6.26
CA VAL A 87 2.80 10.19 -6.91
C VAL A 87 2.05 10.23 -8.24
N ASP A 88 2.72 9.82 -9.30
CA ASP A 88 2.17 9.75 -10.65
C ASP A 88 2.01 8.29 -11.09
N THR A 89 0.82 7.93 -11.55
CA THR A 89 0.52 6.61 -12.14
C THR A 89 0.28 6.71 -13.64
N GLY A 90 -0.09 7.90 -14.14
CA GLY A 90 -0.45 8.09 -15.53
C GLY A 90 0.66 7.76 -16.52
N ASN A 91 1.89 8.16 -16.23
CA ASN A 91 3.05 7.85 -17.06
C ASN A 91 3.44 6.36 -17.02
N SER A 92 2.96 5.63 -16.03
CA SER A 92 3.18 4.18 -15.91
C SER A 92 2.07 3.35 -16.57
N GLY A 93 1.06 4.02 -17.12
CA GLY A 93 0.00 3.38 -17.89
C GLY A 93 -1.11 2.75 -17.06
N PHE A 94 -1.26 3.10 -15.79
CA PHE A 94 -2.37 2.63 -14.97
C PHE A 94 -2.98 3.76 -14.13
N ALA A 95 -4.14 3.51 -13.57
CA ALA A 95 -4.85 4.42 -12.69
C ALA A 95 -5.37 3.65 -11.47
N ILE A 96 -5.58 4.35 -10.37
CA ILE A 96 -6.19 3.77 -9.18
C ILE A 96 -7.61 4.32 -9.00
N PRO A 97 -8.54 3.56 -8.40
CA PRO A 97 -9.85 4.10 -8.03
C PRO A 97 -9.69 5.14 -6.92
N GLN A 98 -10.69 5.99 -6.74
CA GLN A 98 -10.67 6.99 -5.67
C GLN A 98 -10.74 6.31 -4.30
N LYS A 99 -9.67 6.47 -3.51
CA LYS A 99 -9.48 5.84 -2.22
C LYS A 99 -8.89 6.80 -1.18
N THR A 100 -9.30 8.06 -1.23
CA THR A 100 -8.84 9.09 -0.28
C THR A 100 -8.99 8.61 1.17
N GLY A 101 -7.94 8.78 1.96
CA GLY A 101 -7.88 8.34 3.35
C GLY A 101 -7.40 6.91 3.56
N LYS A 102 -7.32 6.11 2.51
CA LYS A 102 -6.88 4.72 2.61
C LYS A 102 -5.36 4.63 2.71
N LYS A 103 -4.91 3.59 3.41
CA LYS A 103 -3.49 3.26 3.52
C LYS A 103 -2.98 2.69 2.21
N ILE A 104 -1.82 3.16 1.76
CA ILE A 104 -1.27 2.81 0.46
C ILE A 104 0.21 2.52 0.58
N LEU A 105 0.66 1.51 -0.16
CA LEU A 105 2.06 1.14 -0.35
C LEU A 105 2.39 1.34 -1.83
N ILE A 106 3.47 2.06 -2.13
CA ILE A 106 3.86 2.40 -3.50
C ILE A 106 5.32 2.05 -3.73
N GLU A 107 5.58 1.26 -4.78
CA GLU A 107 6.92 1.09 -5.33
C GLU A 107 7.02 1.91 -6.61
N GLY A 108 8.07 2.73 -6.71
CA GLY A 108 8.27 3.57 -7.86
C GLY A 108 9.63 4.22 -7.90
N LYS A 109 9.88 4.94 -8.99
CA LYS A 109 11.13 5.65 -9.23
C LYS A 109 11.01 7.10 -8.78
N VAL A 110 12.01 7.60 -8.07
CA VAL A 110 12.07 9.01 -7.70
C VAL A 110 12.48 9.84 -8.92
N ILE A 111 11.68 10.82 -9.24
CA ILE A 111 11.91 11.75 -10.35
C ILE A 111 11.88 13.18 -9.79
N ILE A 112 12.80 14.01 -10.23
CA ILE A 112 12.85 15.42 -9.82
C ILE A 112 12.23 16.27 -10.92
N LYS A 113 11.15 16.99 -10.58
CA LYS A 113 10.49 17.98 -11.43
C LYS A 113 10.81 19.38 -10.92
N LYS A 114 10.43 20.41 -11.68
CA LYS A 114 10.59 21.82 -11.26
C LYS A 114 9.92 22.12 -9.92
N THR A 115 8.82 21.42 -9.62
CA THR A 115 8.05 21.58 -8.39
C THR A 115 8.58 20.76 -7.23
N GLY A 116 9.59 19.92 -7.44
CA GLY A 116 10.20 19.06 -6.42
C GLY A 116 10.20 17.59 -6.77
N PRO A 117 10.62 16.74 -5.83
CA PRO A 117 10.65 15.31 -6.06
C PRO A 117 9.24 14.70 -6.10
N MET A 118 9.09 13.69 -6.93
CA MET A 118 7.89 12.88 -7.05
C MET A 118 8.25 11.41 -7.20
N VAL A 119 7.29 10.54 -6.99
CA VAL A 119 7.43 9.12 -7.26
C VAL A 119 6.60 8.76 -8.48
N GLN A 120 7.26 8.24 -9.50
CA GLN A 120 6.58 7.63 -10.63
C GLN A 120 6.27 6.19 -10.26
N ALA A 121 5.01 5.93 -9.94
CA ALA A 121 4.58 4.64 -9.41
C ALA A 121 4.73 3.54 -10.44
N LYS A 122 5.26 2.41 -10.01
CA LYS A 122 5.38 1.19 -10.79
C LYS A 122 4.33 0.18 -10.34
N GLY A 123 4.12 0.07 -9.03
CA GLY A 123 3.13 -0.80 -8.42
C GLY A 123 2.56 -0.19 -7.15
N VAL A 124 1.30 -0.49 -6.86
CA VAL A 124 0.56 0.08 -5.75
C VAL A 124 -0.27 -1.00 -5.06
N GLU A 125 -0.28 -0.98 -3.74
CA GLU A 125 -1.17 -1.80 -2.91
C GLU A 125 -1.98 -0.90 -1.98
N ILE A 126 -3.30 -1.04 -2.00
CA ILE A 126 -4.23 -0.26 -1.17
C ILE A 126 -4.91 -1.20 -0.18
N LYS A 127 -4.88 -0.84 1.09
CA LYS A 127 -5.50 -1.64 2.16
C LYS A 127 -6.86 -1.10 2.59
#